data_91b2fb0da9cb09fda3efe7b8a922dac9
#
_entry.id   91b2fb0da9cb09fda3efe7b8a922dac9
#
_cell.length_a   1.000
_cell.length_b   1.000
_cell.length_c   1.000
_cell.angle_alpha   90.00
_cell.angle_beta   90.00
_cell.angle_gamma   90.00
#
_symmetry.space_group_name_H-M   'P 1'
#
loop_
_entity.id
_entity.type
_entity.pdbx_description
1 polymer ?
#
loop_
_entity_poly.entity_id
_entity_poly.type
_entity_poly.pdbx_seq_one_letter_code
_entity_poly.pdbx_strand_id
1 'polypeptide(L)'
;MPKSDWVERARRVEKPWGYELHFALVDGKYCGKVLHVNQGHALSLQYHERKEETICVQAGRLLFEVGTGNDDLESFELLPEESVHIRPGVRHRMIAIVDTVVLEASTTELDDVVRLQDRYGR
;
A
#
# COMPACT_ATOMS: atom_id res chain seq x y z
N MET A 1 21.36 -26.07 8.57
CA MET A 1 21.27 -25.64 7.15
C MET A 1 21.87 -24.26 6.99
N PRO A 2 22.62 -24.01 5.90
CA PRO A 2 23.20 -22.69 5.67
C PRO A 2 22.11 -21.61 5.55
N LYS A 3 22.46 -20.39 5.88
CA LYS A 3 21.57 -19.21 5.77
C LYS A 3 20.93 -19.14 4.38
N SER A 4 21.70 -19.41 3.31
CA SER A 4 21.23 -19.32 1.92
C SER A 4 20.07 -20.27 1.58
N ASP A 5 19.84 -21.32 2.38
CA ASP A 5 18.73 -22.24 2.18
C ASP A 5 17.41 -21.71 2.77
N TRP A 6 17.48 -20.71 3.64
CA TRP A 6 16.33 -20.20 4.39
C TRP A 6 15.99 -18.74 4.12
N VAL A 7 16.96 -17.95 3.67
CA VAL A 7 16.86 -16.50 3.63
C VAL A 7 16.80 -16.02 2.19
N GLU A 8 15.79 -15.20 1.90
CA GLU A 8 15.67 -14.48 0.64
C GLU A 8 15.73 -12.99 0.91
N ARG A 9 16.28 -12.25 -0.05
CA ARG A 9 16.25 -10.79 -0.02
C ARG A 9 14.89 -10.30 -0.53
N ALA A 10 14.32 -9.31 0.15
CA ALA A 10 13.09 -8.67 -0.32
C ALA A 10 13.27 -8.13 -1.75
N ARG A 11 12.25 -8.33 -2.59
CA ARG A 11 12.25 -7.82 -3.96
C ARG A 11 11.89 -6.34 -3.94
N ARG A 12 12.76 -5.51 -4.51
CA ARG A 12 12.52 -4.07 -4.64
C ARG A 12 11.84 -3.77 -5.98
N VAL A 13 10.75 -3.01 -5.93
CA VAL A 13 9.99 -2.57 -7.09
C VAL A 13 9.92 -1.04 -7.08
N GLU A 14 10.51 -0.40 -8.08
CA GLU A 14 10.49 1.05 -8.21
C GLU A 14 9.11 1.53 -8.63
N LYS A 15 8.65 2.63 -8.03
CA LYS A 15 7.37 3.28 -8.32
C LYS A 15 7.60 4.76 -8.55
N PRO A 16 6.69 5.45 -9.27
CA PRO A 16 6.83 6.90 -9.47
C PRO A 16 6.86 7.70 -8.18
N TRP A 17 6.24 7.19 -7.12
CA TRP A 17 6.13 7.84 -5.80
C TRP A 17 7.19 7.39 -4.80
N GLY A 18 8.04 6.44 -5.15
CA GLY A 18 9.05 5.87 -4.25
C GLY A 18 9.36 4.43 -4.62
N TYR A 19 9.23 3.51 -3.67
CA TYR A 19 9.45 2.09 -3.97
C TYR A 19 8.74 1.18 -2.97
N GLU A 20 8.59 -0.08 -3.37
CA GLU A 20 8.05 -1.15 -2.54
C GLU A 20 9.11 -2.21 -2.30
N LEU A 21 9.16 -2.75 -1.10
CA LEU A 21 9.89 -3.98 -0.80
C LEU A 21 8.87 -5.09 -0.57
N HIS A 22 8.89 -6.09 -1.44
CA HIS A 22 8.06 -7.28 -1.31
C HIS A 22 8.84 -8.30 -0.49
N PHE A 23 8.58 -8.37 0.81
CA PHE A 23 9.35 -9.24 1.72
C PHE A 23 8.67 -10.58 1.98
N ALA A 24 7.38 -10.71 1.68
CA ALA A 24 6.63 -11.93 1.89
C ALA A 24 5.63 -12.13 0.77
N LEU A 25 5.68 -13.29 0.14
CA LEU A 25 4.68 -13.71 -0.83
C LEU A 25 4.56 -15.23 -0.78
N VAL A 26 3.48 -15.70 -0.19
CA VAL A 26 3.10 -17.11 -0.19
C VAL A 26 1.77 -17.18 -0.89
N ASP A 27 1.81 -17.62 -2.15
CA ASP A 27 0.65 -17.57 -3.04
C ASP A 27 -0.57 -18.29 -2.44
N GLY A 28 -1.72 -17.62 -2.52
CA GLY A 28 -2.96 -18.10 -1.95
C GLY A 28 -3.05 -17.95 -0.43
N LYS A 29 -2.02 -17.46 0.25
CA LYS A 29 -1.98 -17.36 1.71
C LYS A 29 -1.80 -15.95 2.22
N TYR A 30 -0.67 -15.30 1.93
CA TYR A 30 -0.43 -13.94 2.41
C TYR A 30 0.62 -13.22 1.56
N CYS A 31 0.57 -11.89 1.64
CA CYS A 31 1.55 -11.00 1.03
C CYS A 31 1.92 -9.92 2.05
N GLY A 32 3.20 -9.59 2.12
CA GLY A 32 3.70 -8.51 2.97
C GLY A 32 4.61 -7.58 2.18
N LYS A 33 4.39 -6.28 2.32
CA LYS A 33 5.17 -5.25 1.63
C LYS A 33 5.53 -4.14 2.59
N VAL A 34 6.63 -3.46 2.28
CA VAL A 34 6.98 -2.18 2.89
C VAL A 34 6.98 -1.15 1.75
N LEU A 35 6.19 -0.10 1.91
CA LEU A 35 6.10 0.98 0.93
C LEU A 35 6.86 2.19 1.45
N HIS A 36 7.77 2.71 0.62
CA HIS A 36 8.48 3.97 0.90
C HIS A 36 7.90 5.03 -0.02
N VAL A 37 7.14 5.97 0.53
CA VAL A 37 6.47 7.03 -0.23
C VAL A 37 7.18 8.35 0.04
N ASN A 38 7.70 8.95 -1.01
CA ASN A 38 8.43 10.22 -0.91
C ASN A 38 7.49 11.38 -0.61
N GLN A 39 7.96 12.33 0.18
CA GLN A 39 7.19 13.53 0.55
C GLN A 39 6.54 14.17 -0.68
N GLY A 40 5.26 14.48 -0.56
CA GLY A 40 4.47 15.13 -1.60
C GLY A 40 3.98 14.20 -2.71
N HIS A 41 4.40 12.94 -2.71
CA HIS A 41 3.96 11.96 -3.70
C HIS A 41 2.75 11.17 -3.20
N ALA A 42 2.04 10.56 -4.14
CA ALA A 42 0.82 9.83 -3.84
C ALA A 42 0.72 8.56 -4.68
N LEU A 43 0.12 7.52 -4.12
CA LEU A 43 -0.36 6.40 -4.89
C LEU A 43 -1.62 6.82 -5.65
N SER A 44 -2.12 5.95 -6.54
CA SER A 44 -3.36 6.23 -7.25
C SER A 44 -4.57 6.18 -6.29
N LEU A 45 -5.63 6.90 -6.64
CA LEU A 45 -6.94 6.64 -6.07
C LEU A 45 -7.43 5.36 -6.73
N GLN A 46 -7.68 4.33 -5.93
CA GLN A 46 -7.88 2.98 -6.44
C GLN A 46 -8.82 2.15 -5.57
N TYR A 47 -9.27 1.04 -6.11
CA TYR A 47 -9.90 -0.02 -5.33
C TYR A 47 -9.47 -1.38 -5.88
N HIS A 48 -9.74 -2.42 -5.11
CA HIS A 48 -9.50 -3.81 -5.49
C HIS A 48 -10.82 -4.56 -5.52
N GLU A 49 -10.98 -5.48 -6.47
CA GLU A 49 -12.22 -6.24 -6.57
C GLU A 49 -12.25 -7.42 -5.60
N ARG A 50 -11.09 -8.03 -5.34
CA ARG A 50 -10.95 -9.21 -4.48
C ARG A 50 -9.89 -9.06 -3.41
N LYS A 51 -8.82 -8.33 -3.70
CA LYS A 51 -7.71 -8.13 -2.76
C LYS A 51 -8.21 -7.39 -1.51
N GLU A 52 -7.80 -7.91 -0.37
CA GLU A 52 -8.06 -7.29 0.92
C GLU A 52 -6.73 -7.02 1.60
N GLU A 53 -6.60 -5.86 2.24
CA GLU A 53 -5.34 -5.46 2.83
C GLU A 53 -5.53 -4.65 4.11
N THR A 54 -4.49 -4.66 4.95
CA THR A 54 -4.35 -3.74 6.06
C THR A 54 -3.04 -3.00 5.89
N ILE A 55 -3.09 -1.69 5.97
CA ILE A 55 -1.91 -0.85 5.97
C ILE A 55 -1.69 -0.25 7.35
N CYS A 56 -0.41 -0.01 7.70
CA CYS A 56 -0.02 0.59 8.96
C CYS A 56 1.15 1.54 8.71
N VAL A 57 1.04 2.77 9.20
CA VAL A 57 2.16 3.72 9.09
C VAL A 57 3.23 3.32 10.11
N GLN A 58 4.44 3.07 9.64
CA GLN A 58 5.59 2.78 10.50
C GLN A 58 6.34 4.05 10.89
N ALA A 59 6.52 4.96 9.93
CA ALA A 59 7.22 6.21 10.14
C ALA A 59 6.66 7.27 9.17
N GLY A 60 6.63 8.52 9.58
CA GLY A 60 6.15 9.62 8.76
C GLY A 60 4.68 9.95 9.02
N ARG A 61 4.00 10.44 7.98
CA ARG A 61 2.61 10.89 8.07
C ARG A 61 1.95 10.79 6.71
N LEU A 62 0.78 10.14 6.65
CA LEU A 62 -0.03 10.07 5.43
C LEU A 62 -1.27 10.95 5.55
N LEU A 63 -1.64 11.59 4.44
CA LEU A 63 -3.02 11.99 4.23
C LEU A 63 -3.70 10.81 3.54
N PHE A 64 -4.75 10.27 4.17
CA PHE A 64 -5.45 9.10 3.67
C PHE A 64 -6.86 9.48 3.24
N GLU A 65 -7.22 9.11 2.01
CA GLU A 65 -8.55 9.31 1.47
C GLU A 65 -9.23 7.96 1.35
N VAL A 66 -10.47 7.84 1.80
CA VAL A 66 -11.17 6.55 1.82
C VAL A 66 -12.68 6.74 1.71
N GLY A 67 -13.35 5.85 0.98
CA GLY A 67 -14.80 5.84 0.85
C GLY A 67 -15.30 4.59 0.17
N THR A 68 -16.64 4.41 0.16
CA THR A 68 -17.28 3.26 -0.46
C THR A 68 -17.76 3.56 -1.88
N GLY A 69 -17.75 4.83 -2.29
CA GLY A 69 -18.09 5.28 -3.64
C GLY A 69 -17.14 6.38 -4.08
N ASN A 70 -17.44 7.01 -5.21
CA ASN A 70 -16.55 8.05 -5.77
C ASN A 70 -16.79 9.44 -5.17
N ASP A 71 -17.98 9.65 -4.56
CA ASP A 71 -18.41 10.98 -4.09
C ASP A 71 -18.45 11.09 -2.57
N ASP A 72 -18.09 10.05 -1.85
CA ASP A 72 -18.16 10.00 -0.38
C ASP A 72 -16.80 9.85 0.29
N LEU A 73 -15.73 10.30 -0.36
CA LEU A 73 -14.38 10.17 0.19
C LEU A 73 -14.21 11.05 1.42
N GLU A 74 -13.81 10.43 2.52
CA GLU A 74 -13.34 11.10 3.71
C GLU A 74 -11.83 11.25 3.62
N SER A 75 -11.29 12.24 4.32
CA SER A 75 -9.85 12.51 4.33
C SER A 75 -9.40 12.75 5.75
N PHE A 76 -8.34 12.07 6.17
CA PHE A 76 -7.74 12.25 7.49
C PHE A 76 -6.27 11.83 7.47
N GLU A 77 -5.52 12.29 8.47
CA GLU A 77 -4.11 11.91 8.61
C GLU A 77 -3.99 10.57 9.32
N LEU A 78 -3.04 9.76 8.86
CA LEU A 78 -2.57 8.55 9.56
C LEU A 78 -1.18 8.81 10.11
N LEU A 79 -1.02 8.53 11.40
CA LEU A 79 0.21 8.71 12.16
C LEU A 79 0.86 7.34 12.42
N PRO A 80 2.14 7.31 12.85
CA PRO A 80 2.80 6.04 13.16
C PRO A 80 1.99 5.17 14.11
N GLU A 81 1.97 3.87 13.81
CA GLU A 81 1.25 2.82 14.51
C GLU A 81 -0.27 2.81 14.26
N GLU A 82 -0.79 3.76 13.49
CA GLU A 82 -2.20 3.72 13.08
C GLU A 82 -2.36 2.88 11.83
N SER A 83 -3.43 2.08 11.79
CA SER A 83 -3.69 1.16 10.68
C SER A 83 -5.11 1.30 10.15
N VAL A 84 -5.29 0.90 8.89
CA VAL A 84 -6.60 0.87 8.23
C VAL A 84 -6.77 -0.48 7.56
N HIS A 85 -7.91 -1.12 7.81
CA HIS A 85 -8.34 -2.32 7.10
C HIS A 85 -9.13 -1.90 5.85
N ILE A 86 -8.65 -2.30 4.69
CA ILE A 86 -9.23 -1.93 3.39
C ILE A 86 -9.84 -3.17 2.77
N ARG A 87 -11.17 -3.22 2.76
CA ARG A 87 -11.93 -4.32 2.17
C ARG A 87 -12.04 -4.17 0.66
N PRO A 88 -12.33 -5.25 -0.08
CA PRO A 88 -12.63 -5.15 -1.51
C PRO A 88 -13.69 -4.09 -1.80
N GLY A 89 -13.50 -3.33 -2.86
CA GLY A 89 -14.42 -2.28 -3.29
C GLY A 89 -14.21 -0.92 -2.62
N VAL A 90 -13.47 -0.85 -1.53
CA VAL A 90 -13.22 0.41 -0.83
C VAL A 90 -12.22 1.27 -1.63
N ARG A 91 -12.64 2.48 -1.98
CA ARG A 91 -11.79 3.46 -2.67
C ARG A 91 -10.83 4.08 -1.67
N HIS A 92 -9.56 4.17 -2.06
CA HIS A 92 -8.56 4.72 -1.14
C HIS A 92 -7.38 5.31 -1.90
N ARG A 93 -6.72 6.29 -1.26
CA ARG A 93 -5.46 6.87 -1.75
C ARG A 93 -4.59 7.28 -0.58
N MET A 94 -3.28 7.01 -0.71
CA MET A 94 -2.26 7.43 0.23
C MET A 94 -1.45 8.57 -0.37
N ILE A 95 -1.31 9.67 0.39
CA ILE A 95 -0.50 10.84 0.01
C ILE A 95 0.50 11.08 1.14
N ALA A 96 1.79 11.11 0.82
CA ALA A 96 2.82 11.33 1.83
C ALA A 96 2.96 12.82 2.16
N ILE A 97 2.65 13.20 3.40
CA ILE A 97 2.85 14.57 3.89
C ILE A 97 4.34 14.84 4.11
N VAL A 98 5.04 13.83 4.58
CA VAL A 98 6.51 13.77 4.69
C VAL A 98 6.94 12.42 4.12
N ASP A 99 8.25 12.16 4.02
CA ASP A 99 8.71 10.82 3.66
C ASP A 99 8.10 9.82 4.63
N THR A 100 7.42 8.81 4.11
CA THR A 100 6.61 7.91 4.92
C THR A 100 6.90 6.45 4.58
N VAL A 101 6.94 5.62 5.61
CA VAL A 101 7.08 4.17 5.48
C VAL A 101 5.78 3.53 5.92
N VAL A 102 5.19 2.74 5.02
CA VAL A 102 3.91 2.05 5.25
C VAL A 102 4.12 0.55 5.16
N LEU A 103 3.61 -0.17 6.15
CA LEU A 103 3.56 -1.62 6.13
C LEU A 103 2.24 -2.06 5.51
N GLU A 104 2.28 -3.08 4.64
CA GLU A 104 1.09 -3.65 4.03
C GLU A 104 1.08 -5.16 4.25
N ALA A 105 -0.03 -5.66 4.81
CA ALA A 105 -0.34 -7.08 4.86
C ALA A 105 -1.58 -7.31 4.00
N SER A 106 -1.52 -8.23 3.05
CA SER A 106 -2.62 -8.41 2.12
C SER A 106 -2.81 -9.85 1.68
N THR A 107 -3.95 -10.11 1.03
CA THR A 107 -4.16 -11.30 0.22
C THR A 107 -3.31 -11.21 -1.05
N THR A 108 -3.28 -12.28 -1.84
CA THR A 108 -2.25 -12.46 -2.87
C THR A 108 -2.68 -12.11 -4.29
N GLU A 109 -3.78 -11.38 -4.48
CA GLU A 109 -4.23 -10.90 -5.79
C GLU A 109 -3.44 -9.64 -6.18
N LEU A 110 -2.18 -9.82 -6.57
CA LEU A 110 -1.22 -8.72 -6.76
C LEU A 110 -1.59 -7.75 -7.89
N ASP A 111 -2.22 -8.25 -8.95
CA ASP A 111 -2.58 -7.47 -10.13
C ASP A 111 -3.99 -6.91 -10.08
N ASP A 112 -4.70 -7.15 -8.98
CA ASP A 112 -6.09 -6.74 -8.79
C ASP A 112 -6.14 -5.28 -8.32
N VAL A 113 -6.04 -4.36 -9.26
CA VAL A 113 -6.15 -2.93 -8.97
C VAL A 113 -6.93 -2.23 -10.09
N VAL A 114 -7.91 -1.40 -9.70
CA VAL A 114 -8.60 -0.47 -10.60
C VAL A 114 -8.20 0.94 -10.20
N ARG A 115 -7.46 1.62 -11.07
CA ARG A 115 -7.00 2.99 -10.83
C ARG A 115 -8.02 3.98 -11.36
N LEU A 116 -8.52 4.84 -10.48
CA LEU A 116 -9.52 5.86 -10.79
C LEU A 116 -8.86 7.20 -11.13
N GLN A 117 -7.79 7.55 -10.40
CA GLN A 117 -7.00 8.75 -10.62
C GLN A 117 -5.54 8.43 -10.32
N ASP A 118 -4.63 8.85 -11.19
CA ASP A 118 -3.21 8.61 -11.01
C ASP A 118 -2.41 9.82 -11.53
N ARG A 119 -1.60 10.42 -10.66
CA ARG A 119 -0.78 11.60 -11.00
C ARG A 119 0.27 11.30 -12.07
N TYR A 120 0.62 10.03 -12.27
CA TYR A 120 1.74 9.60 -13.12
C TYR A 120 1.29 9.00 -14.45
N GLY A 121 -0.01 8.97 -14.74
CA GLY A 121 -0.55 8.51 -16.01
C GLY A 121 -0.46 7.01 -16.25
N ARG A 122 -0.47 6.23 -15.20
CA ARG A 122 -0.39 4.76 -15.32
C ARG A 122 -1.70 4.14 -15.71
#